data_c1762b1925b81f04b22449220444d2eb
#
_entry.id   c1762b1925b81f04b22449220444d2eb
#
_cell.length_a   1.000
_cell.length_b   1.000
_cell.length_c   1.000
_cell.angle_alpha   90.00
_cell.angle_beta   90.00
_cell.angle_gamma   90.00
#
_symmetry.space_group_name_H-M   'P 1'
#
loop_
_entity.id
_entity.type
_entity.pdbx_description
1 polymer ?
#
loop_
_entity_poly.entity_id
_entity_poly.type
_entity_poly.pdbx_seq_one_letter_code
_entity_poly.pdbx_strand_id
1 'polypeptide(L)'
;MIKNLFVNQESHTPFAPVYCIPFWNRIVLCQSEIDFLTNKILSKEKEIIDSNPHLTYDGGTGLGANSLTAKFAGYNILQWDREGDDYVVRKLRVDIHNAIREMCEYVDTDIMELKPWAQCWANVLRTGEKLNPHQHSSDAYSFLSGNLCLQAEGTSTVYQDPFTMNAAALTNKPGTLTIFPEHIIHWTTPNPSEKERITLGIDIVTEYSLLKAPDRHRDIKHFERLY
;
A
#
# COMPACT_ATOMS: atom_id res chain seq x y z
N MET A 1 -1.75 -15.41 5.51
CA MET A 1 -1.88 -15.69 6.97
C MET A 1 -1.82 -14.37 7.69
N ILE A 2 -2.80 -14.11 8.57
CA ILE A 2 -2.81 -12.91 9.43
C ILE A 2 -1.89 -13.16 10.61
N LYS A 3 -1.09 -12.15 10.97
CA LYS A 3 -0.25 -12.13 12.18
C LYS A 3 -0.44 -10.79 12.86
N ASN A 4 -0.51 -10.78 14.17
CA ASN A 4 -0.43 -9.55 14.93
C ASN A 4 1.04 -9.13 15.03
N LEU A 5 1.39 -8.04 14.37
CA LEU A 5 2.76 -7.54 14.37
C LEU A 5 3.09 -6.82 15.69
N PHE A 6 2.10 -6.12 16.23
CA PHE A 6 2.18 -5.43 17.52
C PHE A 6 1.06 -5.90 18.41
N VAL A 7 1.41 -6.27 19.64
CA VAL A 7 0.48 -6.88 20.61
C VAL A 7 0.77 -6.36 22.00
N ASN A 8 -0.27 -5.93 22.69
CA ASN A 8 -0.30 -5.75 24.12
C ASN A 8 -1.62 -6.30 24.67
N GLN A 9 -1.59 -7.50 25.24
CA GLN A 9 -2.78 -8.19 25.77
C GLN A 9 -2.90 -8.09 27.29
N GLU A 10 -1.86 -7.62 27.98
CA GLU A 10 -1.87 -7.47 29.42
C GLU A 10 -1.95 -6.00 29.80
N SER A 11 -2.93 -5.68 30.65
CA SER A 11 -3.09 -4.36 31.22
C SER A 11 -2.94 -4.44 32.75
N HIS A 12 -1.99 -3.71 33.29
CA HIS A 12 -1.78 -3.62 34.74
C HIS A 12 -2.53 -2.45 35.37
N THR A 13 -3.18 -1.62 34.55
CA THR A 13 -4.04 -0.52 34.99
C THR A 13 -5.23 -0.38 34.03
N PRO A 14 -6.39 0.15 34.47
CA PRO A 14 -7.57 0.31 33.62
C PRO A 14 -7.38 1.31 32.47
N PHE A 15 -6.29 2.06 32.44
CA PHE A 15 -5.98 3.06 31.41
C PHE A 15 -4.85 2.65 30.47
N ALA A 16 -4.21 1.49 30.71
CA ALA A 16 -3.19 0.99 29.77
C ALA A 16 -3.86 0.46 28.49
N PRO A 17 -3.33 0.76 27.30
CA PRO A 17 -3.90 0.28 26.04
C PRO A 17 -3.78 -1.24 25.92
N VAL A 18 -4.86 -1.90 25.54
CA VAL A 18 -4.86 -3.32 25.15
C VAL A 18 -5.16 -3.36 23.65
N TYR A 19 -4.29 -3.99 22.85
CA TYR A 19 -4.42 -4.01 21.40
C TYR A 19 -3.73 -5.21 20.77
N CYS A 20 -4.25 -5.56 19.58
CA CYS A 20 -3.61 -6.48 18.62
C CYS A 20 -3.73 -5.83 17.24
N ILE A 21 -2.61 -5.56 16.58
CA ILE A 21 -2.59 -4.95 15.25
C ILE A 21 -2.34 -6.03 14.20
N PRO A 22 -3.38 -6.41 13.42
CA PRO A 22 -3.27 -7.47 12.44
C PRO A 22 -2.55 -6.99 11.18
N PHE A 23 -1.72 -7.88 10.62
CA PHE A 23 -1.09 -7.74 9.31
C PHE A 23 -1.38 -9.00 8.49
N TRP A 24 -1.92 -8.82 7.30
CA TRP A 24 -2.02 -9.88 6.32
C TRP A 24 -0.78 -9.86 5.44
N ASN A 25 -0.13 -11.02 5.26
CA ASN A 25 1.10 -11.10 4.47
C ASN A 25 1.19 -12.44 3.75
N ARG A 26 1.26 -12.42 2.41
CA ARG A 26 1.41 -13.62 1.55
C ARG A 26 2.09 -13.29 0.23
N ILE A 27 2.76 -14.30 -0.34
CA ILE A 27 3.19 -14.27 -1.75
C ILE A 27 1.94 -14.48 -2.61
N VAL A 28 1.66 -13.53 -3.49
CA VAL A 28 0.49 -13.52 -4.39
C VAL A 28 0.90 -13.54 -5.86
N LEU A 29 2.12 -13.14 -6.21
CA LEU A 29 2.62 -13.12 -7.58
C LEU A 29 3.76 -14.12 -7.78
N CYS A 30 3.75 -14.80 -8.92
CA CYS A 30 4.89 -15.58 -9.42
C CYS A 30 5.89 -14.67 -10.18
N GLN A 31 7.07 -15.20 -10.52
CA GLN A 31 8.16 -14.42 -11.13
C GLN A 31 7.73 -13.77 -12.46
N SER A 32 7.03 -14.49 -13.33
CA SER A 32 6.57 -13.92 -14.62
C SER A 32 5.57 -12.78 -14.46
N GLU A 33 4.72 -12.80 -13.43
CA GLU A 33 3.78 -11.72 -13.10
C GLU A 33 4.52 -10.50 -12.52
N ILE A 34 5.55 -10.74 -11.71
CA ILE A 34 6.45 -9.69 -11.19
C ILE A 34 7.18 -9.01 -12.35
N ASP A 35 7.81 -9.77 -13.24
CA ASP A 35 8.54 -9.25 -14.39
C ASP A 35 7.63 -8.42 -15.30
N PHE A 36 6.41 -8.90 -15.54
CA PHE A 36 5.40 -8.20 -16.32
C PHE A 36 5.09 -6.82 -15.71
N LEU A 37 4.73 -6.76 -14.42
CA LEU A 37 4.39 -5.49 -13.74
C LEU A 37 5.60 -4.55 -13.67
N THR A 38 6.78 -5.06 -13.34
CA THR A 38 8.03 -4.30 -13.27
C THR A 38 8.32 -3.61 -14.60
N ASN A 39 8.32 -4.38 -15.70
CA ASN A 39 8.58 -3.84 -17.03
C ASN A 39 7.51 -2.81 -17.45
N LYS A 40 6.23 -3.08 -17.16
CA LYS A 40 5.14 -2.15 -17.48
C LYS A 40 5.27 -0.84 -16.71
N ILE A 41 5.60 -0.88 -15.42
CA ILE A 41 5.83 0.31 -14.59
C ILE A 41 6.97 1.16 -15.16
N LEU A 42 8.13 0.56 -15.39
CA LEU A 42 9.30 1.27 -15.91
C LEU A 42 9.06 1.86 -17.29
N SER A 43 8.32 1.17 -18.16
CA SER A 43 7.97 1.67 -19.48
C SER A 43 7.03 2.88 -19.46
N LYS A 44 6.15 2.98 -18.44
CA LYS A 44 5.19 4.06 -18.28
C LYS A 44 5.68 5.20 -17.37
N GLU A 45 6.80 5.04 -16.68
CA GLU A 45 7.28 5.99 -15.67
C GLU A 45 7.36 7.43 -16.23
N LYS A 46 8.07 7.60 -17.35
CA LYS A 46 8.23 8.91 -17.95
C LYS A 46 6.91 9.54 -18.40
N GLU A 47 6.05 8.76 -19.05
CA GLU A 47 4.72 9.19 -19.50
C GLU A 47 3.86 9.69 -18.33
N ILE A 48 3.82 8.93 -17.22
CA ILE A 48 3.03 9.29 -16.03
C ILE A 48 3.54 10.58 -15.40
N ILE A 49 4.87 10.74 -15.29
CA ILE A 49 5.48 11.94 -14.73
C ILE A 49 5.17 13.17 -15.59
N ASP A 50 5.37 13.06 -16.90
CA ASP A 50 5.18 14.16 -17.86
C ASP A 50 3.69 14.57 -17.99
N SER A 51 2.77 13.61 -17.88
CA SER A 51 1.32 13.86 -17.97
C SER A 51 0.73 14.49 -16.70
N ASN A 52 1.44 14.47 -15.59
CA ASN A 52 0.97 14.99 -14.30
C ASN A 52 1.92 16.02 -13.68
N PRO A 53 2.34 17.07 -14.41
CA PRO A 53 3.35 18.03 -13.93
C PRO A 53 2.87 18.84 -12.71
N HIS A 54 1.56 19.00 -12.55
CA HIS A 54 0.94 19.74 -11.45
C HIS A 54 0.88 18.97 -10.12
N LEU A 55 1.05 17.65 -10.16
CA LEU A 55 1.09 16.82 -8.96
C LEU A 55 2.54 16.77 -8.44
N THR A 56 2.80 17.46 -7.33
CA THR A 56 4.14 17.62 -6.77
C THR A 56 4.30 17.07 -5.36
N TYR A 57 3.20 16.72 -4.70
CA TYR A 57 3.21 16.19 -3.33
C TYR A 57 3.44 14.67 -3.34
N ASP A 58 4.51 14.24 -2.74
CA ASP A 58 4.97 12.85 -2.69
C ASP A 58 4.50 12.07 -1.45
N GLY A 59 3.48 12.54 -0.74
CA GLY A 59 2.99 11.89 0.47
C GLY A 59 3.93 12.00 1.68
N GLY A 60 4.94 12.88 1.63
CA GLY A 60 5.95 13.01 2.68
C GLY A 60 7.04 11.93 2.62
N THR A 61 7.07 11.14 1.55
CA THR A 61 8.02 10.02 1.38
C THR A 61 9.46 10.47 1.12
N GLY A 62 9.68 11.70 0.66
CA GLY A 62 11.00 12.27 0.38
C GLY A 62 11.55 11.95 -1.01
N LEU A 63 10.74 11.35 -1.91
CA LEU A 63 11.15 11.05 -3.29
C LEU A 63 11.06 12.26 -4.22
N GLY A 64 10.35 13.31 -3.79
CA GLY A 64 10.24 14.56 -4.52
C GLY A 64 9.24 14.53 -5.68
N ALA A 65 9.03 15.73 -6.26
CA ALA A 65 7.96 15.99 -7.24
C ALA A 65 8.07 15.20 -8.56
N ASN A 66 9.26 14.73 -8.92
CA ASN A 66 9.52 14.00 -10.17
C ASN A 66 9.53 12.47 -9.99
N SER A 67 8.87 11.96 -8.96
CA SER A 67 8.71 10.52 -8.72
C SER A 67 7.31 10.05 -9.11
N LEU A 68 7.16 8.76 -9.41
CA LEU A 68 5.85 8.12 -9.58
C LEU A 68 4.99 8.25 -8.33
N THR A 69 5.62 8.22 -7.14
CA THR A 69 4.95 8.43 -5.85
C THR A 69 4.29 9.80 -5.79
N ALA A 70 4.92 10.87 -6.27
CA ALA A 70 4.30 12.20 -6.29
C ALA A 70 3.12 12.30 -7.28
N LYS A 71 2.99 11.37 -8.21
CA LYS A 71 1.93 11.30 -9.21
C LYS A 71 0.78 10.37 -8.82
N PHE A 72 0.80 9.80 -7.60
CA PHE A 72 -0.19 8.80 -7.16
C PHE A 72 -1.64 9.24 -7.40
N ALA A 73 -1.98 10.52 -7.22
CA ALA A 73 -3.31 11.06 -7.46
C ALA A 73 -3.67 11.20 -8.95
N GLY A 74 -2.78 10.89 -9.88
CA GLY A 74 -2.99 11.02 -11.33
C GLY A 74 -3.19 9.69 -12.06
N TYR A 75 -3.00 8.56 -11.41
CA TYR A 75 -3.14 7.25 -12.03
C TYR A 75 -3.49 6.15 -11.02
N ASN A 76 -3.94 5.00 -11.52
CA ASN A 76 -4.13 3.80 -10.72
C ASN A 76 -3.74 2.55 -11.53
N ILE A 77 -2.75 1.80 -11.04
CA ILE A 77 -2.29 0.56 -11.69
C ILE A 77 -3.42 -0.45 -11.82
N LEU A 78 -4.38 -0.48 -10.90
CA LEU A 78 -5.53 -1.38 -10.95
C LEU A 78 -6.50 -1.09 -12.11
N GLN A 79 -6.33 0.02 -12.83
CA GLN A 79 -7.12 0.39 -14.00
C GLN A 79 -6.42 0.09 -15.33
N TRP A 80 -5.19 -0.41 -15.31
CA TRP A 80 -4.41 -0.63 -16.53
C TRP A 80 -4.91 -1.78 -17.42
N ASP A 81 -5.78 -2.66 -16.89
CA ASP A 81 -6.44 -3.68 -17.71
C ASP A 81 -7.54 -3.11 -18.63
N ARG A 82 -8.00 -1.88 -18.38
CA ARG A 82 -8.94 -1.18 -19.28
C ARG A 82 -8.32 -0.82 -20.63
N GLU A 83 -6.98 -0.74 -20.67
CA GLU A 83 -6.21 -0.45 -21.89
C GLU A 83 -5.84 -1.70 -22.69
N GLY A 84 -6.22 -2.88 -22.19
CA GLY A 84 -5.92 -4.18 -22.80
C GLY A 84 -6.29 -5.35 -21.89
N ASP A 85 -6.18 -6.58 -22.38
CA ASP A 85 -6.49 -7.79 -21.60
C ASP A 85 -5.36 -8.15 -20.65
N ASP A 86 -5.27 -7.44 -19.53
CA ASP A 86 -4.22 -7.60 -18.54
C ASP A 86 -4.67 -8.52 -17.41
N TYR A 87 -4.36 -9.81 -17.57
CA TYR A 87 -4.64 -10.83 -16.57
C TYR A 87 -3.99 -10.51 -15.21
N VAL A 88 -2.75 -10.01 -15.18
CA VAL A 88 -2.00 -9.79 -13.94
C VAL A 88 -2.66 -8.70 -13.08
N VAL A 89 -3.13 -7.63 -13.71
CA VAL A 89 -3.84 -6.55 -13.02
C VAL A 89 -5.19 -7.03 -12.48
N ARG A 90 -5.95 -7.81 -13.26
CA ARG A 90 -7.21 -8.40 -12.78
C ARG A 90 -6.98 -9.34 -11.60
N LYS A 91 -5.97 -10.20 -11.69
CA LYS A 91 -5.57 -11.09 -10.59
C LYS A 91 -5.19 -10.30 -9.34
N LEU A 92 -4.42 -9.22 -9.49
CA LEU A 92 -4.02 -8.36 -8.37
C LEU A 92 -5.24 -7.76 -7.64
N ARG A 93 -6.27 -7.30 -8.37
CA ARG A 93 -7.52 -6.84 -7.73
C ARG A 93 -8.18 -7.93 -6.91
N VAL A 94 -8.25 -9.16 -7.43
CA VAL A 94 -8.80 -10.31 -6.70
C VAL A 94 -7.98 -10.64 -5.46
N ASP A 95 -6.65 -10.61 -5.55
CA ASP A 95 -5.76 -10.89 -4.42
C ASP A 95 -5.90 -9.83 -3.32
N ILE A 96 -5.99 -8.55 -3.69
CA ILE A 96 -6.26 -7.45 -2.75
C ILE A 96 -7.63 -7.64 -2.08
N HIS A 97 -8.68 -7.90 -2.87
CA HIS A 97 -10.02 -8.14 -2.33
C HIS A 97 -10.03 -9.31 -1.32
N ASN A 98 -9.40 -10.43 -1.66
CA ASN A 98 -9.31 -11.58 -0.76
C ASN A 98 -8.55 -11.26 0.53
N ALA A 99 -7.47 -10.49 0.44
CA ALA A 99 -6.72 -10.05 1.61
C ALA A 99 -7.56 -9.17 2.55
N ILE A 100 -8.32 -8.22 1.98
CA ILE A 100 -9.24 -7.36 2.74
C ILE A 100 -10.33 -8.21 3.39
N ARG A 101 -10.95 -9.15 2.65
CA ARG A 101 -11.97 -10.04 3.19
C ARG A 101 -11.45 -10.83 4.39
N GLU A 102 -10.27 -11.43 4.30
CA GLU A 102 -9.67 -12.15 5.42
C GLU A 102 -9.37 -11.23 6.61
N MET A 103 -8.95 -9.98 6.36
CA MET A 103 -8.73 -8.98 7.43
C MET A 103 -10.05 -8.60 8.10
N CYS A 104 -11.12 -8.40 7.34
CA CYS A 104 -12.46 -8.10 7.87
C CYS A 104 -13.02 -9.28 8.68
N GLU A 105 -12.91 -10.50 8.17
CA GLU A 105 -13.30 -11.73 8.89
C GLU A 105 -12.54 -11.86 10.22
N TYR A 106 -11.26 -11.49 10.26
CA TYR A 106 -10.45 -11.54 11.48
C TYR A 106 -10.95 -10.58 12.59
N VAL A 107 -11.58 -9.46 12.21
CA VAL A 107 -12.16 -8.48 13.15
C VAL A 107 -13.68 -8.57 13.22
N ASP A 108 -14.26 -9.68 12.79
CA ASP A 108 -15.72 -9.97 12.81
C ASP A 108 -16.55 -8.87 12.10
N THR A 109 -16.10 -8.47 10.91
CA THR A 109 -16.75 -7.42 10.10
C THR A 109 -17.09 -7.97 8.72
N ASP A 110 -18.29 -7.68 8.20
CA ASP A 110 -18.68 -8.04 6.84
C ASP A 110 -18.10 -7.04 5.81
N ILE A 111 -17.26 -7.53 4.91
CA ILE A 111 -16.68 -6.73 3.83
C ILE A 111 -17.76 -6.13 2.90
N MET A 112 -18.90 -6.79 2.75
CA MET A 112 -20.00 -6.32 1.89
C MET A 112 -20.67 -5.06 2.42
N GLU A 113 -20.63 -4.83 3.74
CA GLU A 113 -21.09 -3.58 4.35
C GLU A 113 -20.11 -2.43 4.09
N LEU A 114 -18.81 -2.73 4.01
CA LEU A 114 -17.75 -1.73 3.84
C LEU A 114 -17.55 -1.32 2.38
N LYS A 115 -17.80 -2.23 1.44
CA LYS A 115 -17.67 -1.99 -0.01
C LYS A 115 -16.35 -1.31 -0.36
N PRO A 116 -15.22 -2.02 -0.30
CA PRO A 116 -13.91 -1.43 -0.45
C PRO A 116 -13.61 -0.97 -1.87
N TRP A 117 -12.89 0.14 -1.96
CA TRP A 117 -12.29 0.71 -3.15
C TRP A 117 -10.79 0.82 -2.94
N ALA A 118 -10.00 0.69 -4.01
CA ALA A 118 -8.55 0.79 -3.91
C ALA A 118 -7.94 1.69 -4.99
N GLN A 119 -6.88 2.37 -4.60
CA GLN A 119 -5.92 3.02 -5.48
C GLN A 119 -4.56 2.36 -5.30
N CYS A 120 -3.83 2.17 -6.41
CA CYS A 120 -2.53 1.51 -6.41
C CYS A 120 -1.55 2.28 -7.30
N TRP A 121 -0.40 2.63 -6.74
CA TRP A 121 0.67 3.35 -7.43
C TRP A 121 2.02 2.68 -7.23
N ALA A 122 3.01 3.03 -8.04
CA ALA A 122 4.36 2.52 -7.91
C ALA A 122 5.27 3.48 -7.13
N ASN A 123 6.11 2.89 -6.28
CA ASN A 123 7.27 3.53 -5.69
C ASN A 123 8.52 2.96 -6.37
N VAL A 124 9.24 3.77 -7.12
CA VAL A 124 10.47 3.40 -7.82
C VAL A 124 11.62 4.16 -7.16
N LEU A 125 12.47 3.43 -6.44
CA LEU A 125 13.59 4.00 -5.70
C LEU A 125 14.91 3.62 -6.38
N ARG A 126 15.74 4.62 -6.64
CA ARG A 126 17.10 4.46 -7.15
C ARG A 126 18.08 4.12 -6.02
N THR A 127 19.32 3.84 -6.36
CA THR A 127 20.38 3.52 -5.37
C THR A 127 20.47 4.58 -4.28
N GLY A 128 20.44 4.15 -3.04
CA GLY A 128 20.51 5.02 -1.85
C GLY A 128 19.18 5.67 -1.45
N GLU A 129 18.17 5.70 -2.32
CA GLU A 129 16.86 6.26 -2.00
C GLU A 129 16.08 5.37 -1.03
N LYS A 130 15.21 5.98 -0.25
CA LYS A 130 14.29 5.33 0.70
C LYS A 130 12.99 6.10 0.77
N LEU A 131 11.95 5.49 1.27
CA LEU A 131 10.75 6.20 1.73
C LEU A 131 10.95 6.64 3.18
N ASN A 132 10.70 7.91 3.47
CA ASN A 132 10.70 8.43 4.83
C ASN A 132 9.50 7.88 5.63
N PRO A 133 9.54 7.93 6.98
CA PRO A 133 8.40 7.58 7.82
C PRO A 133 7.16 8.39 7.44
N HIS A 134 6.07 7.69 7.10
CA HIS A 134 4.78 8.28 6.72
C HIS A 134 3.64 7.31 7.08
N GLN A 135 2.43 7.83 7.09
CA GLN A 135 1.19 7.08 7.20
C GLN A 135 0.21 7.63 6.17
N HIS A 136 -0.81 6.87 5.82
CA HIS A 136 -1.76 7.32 4.80
C HIS A 136 -2.92 8.10 5.44
N SER A 137 -3.42 7.65 6.57
CA SER A 137 -4.38 8.37 7.38
C SER A 137 -4.45 7.85 8.82
N SER A 138 -4.96 8.70 9.73
CA SER A 138 -5.20 8.36 11.16
C SER A 138 -6.48 8.99 11.71
N ASP A 139 -7.43 9.31 10.85
CA ASP A 139 -8.73 9.86 11.25
C ASP A 139 -9.82 8.79 11.39
N ALA A 140 -11.05 9.22 11.65
CA ALA A 140 -12.21 8.35 11.84
C ALA A 140 -12.62 7.55 10.58
N TYR A 141 -12.02 7.83 9.42
CA TYR A 141 -12.28 7.15 8.15
C TYR A 141 -11.13 6.23 7.73
N SER A 142 -10.08 6.12 8.55
CA SER A 142 -8.94 5.23 8.28
C SER A 142 -9.41 3.79 8.14
N PHE A 143 -8.89 3.12 7.10
CA PHE A 143 -9.21 1.71 6.88
C PHE A 143 -7.94 0.88 6.72
N LEU A 144 -7.55 0.53 5.50
CA LEU A 144 -6.40 -0.33 5.25
C LEU A 144 -5.45 0.29 4.22
N SER A 145 -4.19 -0.04 4.35
CA SER A 145 -3.15 0.21 3.36
C SER A 145 -2.48 -1.09 2.95
N GLY A 146 -1.79 -1.07 1.82
CA GLY A 146 -1.05 -2.21 1.33
C GLY A 146 0.29 -1.86 0.71
N ASN A 147 1.16 -2.87 0.71
CA ASN A 147 2.45 -2.83 0.04
C ASN A 147 2.67 -4.15 -0.69
N LEU A 148 2.91 -4.10 -2.01
CA LEU A 148 3.30 -5.26 -2.82
C LEU A 148 4.74 -5.10 -3.28
N CYS A 149 5.61 -6.05 -2.92
CA CYS A 149 7.00 -6.05 -3.35
C CYS A 149 7.14 -6.67 -4.74
N LEU A 150 7.71 -5.95 -5.70
CA LEU A 150 8.06 -6.46 -7.02
C LEU A 150 9.56 -6.73 -7.11
N GLN A 151 10.38 -5.69 -7.01
CA GLN A 151 11.85 -5.75 -7.03
C GLN A 151 12.35 -5.00 -5.80
N ALA A 152 12.68 -5.70 -4.72
CA ALA A 152 12.99 -5.07 -3.43
C ALA A 152 13.97 -5.90 -2.57
N GLU A 153 14.79 -6.73 -3.20
CA GLU A 153 15.77 -7.59 -2.52
C GLU A 153 16.77 -6.77 -1.71
N GLY A 154 17.17 -7.29 -0.58
CA GLY A 154 18.13 -6.65 0.32
C GLY A 154 17.56 -5.46 1.10
N THR A 155 16.25 -5.19 0.97
CA THR A 155 15.56 -4.11 1.68
C THR A 155 14.50 -4.63 2.64
N SER A 156 14.05 -3.75 3.55
CA SER A 156 12.94 -4.03 4.46
C SER A 156 11.94 -2.88 4.44
N THR A 157 10.67 -3.21 4.70
CA THR A 157 9.68 -2.23 5.10
C THR A 157 9.58 -2.28 6.63
N VAL A 158 9.71 -1.13 7.27
CA VAL A 158 9.70 -0.98 8.72
C VAL A 158 8.37 -0.37 9.13
N TYR A 159 7.73 -0.95 10.14
CA TYR A 159 6.45 -0.52 10.69
C TYR A 159 6.65 -0.09 12.14
N GLN A 160 5.92 0.93 12.59
CA GLN A 160 6.02 1.45 13.96
C GLN A 160 4.75 1.13 14.75
N ASP A 161 4.95 0.61 15.95
CA ASP A 161 3.88 0.45 16.94
C ASP A 161 3.36 1.83 17.35
N PRO A 162 2.07 2.15 17.13
CA PRO A 162 1.52 3.48 17.41
C PRO A 162 1.47 3.84 18.90
N PHE A 163 1.61 2.86 19.80
CA PHE A 163 1.52 3.08 21.24
C PHE A 163 2.90 3.09 21.91
N THR A 164 3.77 2.16 21.56
CA THR A 164 5.09 2.03 22.20
C THR A 164 6.19 2.70 21.40
N MET A 165 5.93 3.09 20.15
CA MET A 165 6.91 3.62 19.18
C MET A 165 8.01 2.63 18.79
N ASN A 166 7.94 1.38 19.25
CA ASN A 166 8.84 0.33 18.79
C ASN A 166 8.66 0.05 17.31
N ALA A 167 9.74 -0.34 16.63
CA ALA A 167 9.72 -0.63 15.22
C ALA A 167 9.96 -2.12 14.94
N ALA A 168 9.25 -2.66 13.95
CA ALA A 168 9.44 -4.01 13.43
C ALA A 168 9.74 -3.94 11.93
N ALA A 169 10.85 -4.57 11.50
CA ALA A 169 11.24 -4.64 10.10
C ALA A 169 10.80 -5.97 9.48
N LEU A 170 10.06 -5.90 8.38
CA LEU A 170 9.73 -7.05 7.55
C LEU A 170 10.62 -7.03 6.31
N THR A 171 11.42 -8.09 6.11
CA THR A 171 12.23 -8.26 4.91
C THR A 171 11.33 -8.35 3.69
N ASN A 172 11.59 -7.53 2.70
CA ASN A 172 10.86 -7.53 1.44
C ASN A 172 11.20 -8.78 0.63
N LYS A 173 10.17 -9.50 0.18
CA LYS A 173 10.29 -10.66 -0.72
C LYS A 173 9.46 -10.40 -1.97
N PRO A 174 10.03 -10.60 -3.16
CA PRO A 174 9.29 -10.43 -4.42
C PRO A 174 7.97 -11.21 -4.42
N GLY A 175 6.93 -10.60 -4.96
CA GLY A 175 5.58 -11.16 -5.04
C GLY A 175 4.78 -11.09 -3.74
N THR A 176 5.34 -10.56 -2.64
CA THR A 176 4.65 -10.49 -1.35
C THR A 176 3.77 -9.26 -1.25
N LEU A 177 2.47 -9.48 -1.02
CA LEU A 177 1.49 -8.47 -0.64
C LEU A 177 1.37 -8.44 0.89
N THR A 178 1.45 -7.25 1.47
CA THR A 178 1.17 -6.98 2.89
C THR A 178 0.02 -5.99 2.97
N ILE A 179 -1.04 -6.31 3.75
CA ILE A 179 -2.15 -5.40 4.07
C ILE A 179 -2.12 -5.13 5.57
N PHE A 180 -2.30 -3.87 5.96
CA PHE A 180 -2.19 -3.40 7.34
C PHE A 180 -3.09 -2.18 7.57
N PRO A 181 -3.41 -1.81 8.84
CA PRO A 181 -4.20 -0.62 9.14
C PRO A 181 -3.51 0.67 8.66
N GLU A 182 -4.25 1.55 8.02
CA GLU A 182 -3.78 2.76 7.33
C GLU A 182 -3.03 3.75 8.24
N HIS A 183 -3.33 3.75 9.54
CA HIS A 183 -2.71 4.63 10.54
C HIS A 183 -1.30 4.19 10.98
N ILE A 184 -0.82 3.03 10.51
CA ILE A 184 0.51 2.54 10.89
C ILE A 184 1.58 3.31 10.15
N ILE A 185 2.43 4.01 10.90
CA ILE A 185 3.61 4.69 10.36
C ILE A 185 4.57 3.63 9.83
N HIS A 186 5.03 3.85 8.59
CA HIS A 186 5.97 2.92 7.96
C HIS A 186 6.95 3.66 7.04
N TRP A 187 8.09 3.01 6.79
CA TRP A 187 9.16 3.51 5.93
C TRP A 187 9.97 2.36 5.35
N THR A 188 10.97 2.66 4.55
CA THR A 188 11.84 1.62 3.99
C THR A 188 13.29 1.84 4.37
N THR A 189 14.06 0.75 4.40
CA THR A 189 15.52 0.86 4.38
C THR A 189 15.98 1.42 3.01
N PRO A 190 17.14 2.11 2.94
CA PRO A 190 17.68 2.55 1.66
C PRO A 190 17.86 1.41 0.68
N ASN A 191 17.67 1.67 -0.61
CA ASN A 191 17.99 0.71 -1.67
C ASN A 191 19.51 0.55 -1.81
N PRO A 192 20.10 -0.60 -1.47
CA PRO A 192 21.56 -0.80 -1.54
C PRO A 192 22.02 -1.20 -2.95
N SER A 193 21.08 -1.48 -3.86
CA SER A 193 21.34 -2.03 -5.19
C SER A 193 21.47 -0.94 -6.26
N GLU A 194 22.20 -1.24 -7.33
CA GLU A 194 22.17 -0.44 -8.56
C GLU A 194 20.87 -0.61 -9.36
N LYS A 195 20.13 -1.72 -9.11
CA LYS A 195 18.80 -1.90 -9.67
C LYS A 195 17.77 -1.10 -8.87
N GLU A 196 16.72 -0.67 -9.56
CA GLU A 196 15.60 0.00 -8.93
C GLU A 196 14.94 -0.90 -7.88
N ARG A 197 14.59 -0.34 -6.74
CA ARG A 197 13.64 -0.96 -5.82
C ARG A 197 12.24 -0.56 -6.24
N ILE A 198 11.40 -1.53 -6.58
CA ILE A 198 10.03 -1.30 -7.05
C ILE A 198 9.05 -1.99 -6.15
N THR A 199 8.15 -1.19 -5.58
CA THR A 199 7.00 -1.68 -4.81
C THR A 199 5.75 -0.94 -5.23
N LEU A 200 4.58 -1.55 -4.99
CA LEU A 200 3.30 -0.87 -5.12
C LEU A 200 2.82 -0.42 -3.75
N GLY A 201 2.43 0.85 -3.65
CA GLY A 201 1.63 1.37 -2.55
C GLY A 201 0.15 1.20 -2.90
N ILE A 202 -0.68 0.90 -1.89
CA ILE A 202 -2.11 0.67 -2.07
C ILE A 202 -2.85 1.40 -0.95
N ASP A 203 -3.76 2.30 -1.33
CA ASP A 203 -4.77 2.85 -0.43
C ASP A 203 -6.07 2.08 -0.60
N ILE A 204 -6.67 1.69 0.51
CA ILE A 204 -7.93 0.97 0.54
C ILE A 204 -8.90 1.77 1.41
N VAL A 205 -10.01 2.17 0.82
CA VAL A 205 -11.01 3.02 1.47
C VAL A 205 -12.38 2.36 1.39
N THR A 206 -13.28 2.73 2.29
CA THR A 206 -14.68 2.27 2.24
C THR A 206 -15.52 3.19 1.35
N GLU A 207 -16.62 2.68 0.77
CA GLU A 207 -17.58 3.51 0.03
C GLU A 207 -18.12 4.66 0.92
N TYR A 208 -18.31 4.38 2.21
CA TYR A 208 -18.73 5.41 3.17
C TYR A 208 -17.70 6.55 3.28
N SER A 209 -16.41 6.23 3.36
CA SER A 209 -15.33 7.23 3.39
C SER A 209 -15.32 8.09 2.12
N LEU A 210 -15.45 7.49 0.94
CA LEU A 210 -15.51 8.21 -0.34
C LEU A 210 -16.69 9.19 -0.41
N LEU A 211 -17.84 8.82 0.15
CA LEU A 211 -19.05 9.64 0.10
C LEU A 211 -19.08 10.76 1.16
N LYS A 212 -18.48 10.53 2.34
CA LYS A 212 -18.59 11.43 3.48
C LYS A 212 -17.36 12.31 3.70
N ALA A 213 -16.22 11.92 3.15
CA ALA A 213 -14.97 12.69 3.23
C ALA A 213 -14.36 12.89 1.82
N PRO A 214 -15.08 13.50 0.86
CA PRO A 214 -14.61 13.62 -0.53
C PRO A 214 -13.33 14.45 -0.65
N ASP A 215 -13.12 15.42 0.22
CA ASP A 215 -11.92 16.27 0.22
C ASP A 215 -10.64 15.52 0.62
N ARG A 216 -10.79 14.39 1.31
CA ARG A 216 -9.70 13.48 1.66
C ARG A 216 -9.16 12.73 0.45
N HIS A 217 -10.07 12.36 -0.45
CA HIS A 217 -9.77 11.58 -1.65
C HIS A 217 -9.84 12.50 -2.87
N ARG A 218 -8.72 13.16 -3.16
CA ARG A 218 -8.60 14.25 -4.16
C ARG A 218 -9.12 13.95 -5.55
N ASP A 219 -9.21 12.67 -5.92
CA ASP A 219 -9.75 12.27 -7.22
C ASP A 219 -10.35 10.85 -7.18
N ILE A 220 -11.63 10.76 -6.84
CA ILE A 220 -12.42 9.51 -6.78
C ILE A 220 -12.29 8.67 -8.06
N LYS A 221 -12.10 9.30 -9.24
CA LYS A 221 -11.98 8.59 -10.52
C LYS A 221 -10.80 7.63 -10.58
N HIS A 222 -9.79 7.85 -9.74
CA HIS A 222 -8.62 6.97 -9.65
C HIS A 222 -8.78 5.83 -8.64
N PHE A 223 -9.90 5.74 -7.94
CA PHE A 223 -10.21 4.57 -7.13
C PHE A 223 -10.94 3.51 -7.96
N GLU A 224 -10.59 2.25 -7.76
CA GLU A 224 -11.20 1.09 -8.40
C GLU A 224 -12.00 0.30 -7.37
N ARG A 225 -13.24 -0.04 -7.73
CA ARG A 225 -14.10 -0.89 -6.91
C ARG A 225 -13.59 -2.32 -6.91
N LEU A 226 -13.51 -2.96 -5.76
CA LEU A 226 -12.91 -4.28 -5.61
C LEU A 226 -13.92 -5.45 -5.56
N TYR A 227 -15.22 -5.22 -5.79
CA TYR A 227 -16.27 -6.24 -5.72
C TYR A 227 -17.27 -6.12 -6.88
#